data_7eed46d13668a9f5a6e44db64079acb2
#
_entry.id   7eed46d13668a9f5a6e44db64079acb2
#
_cell.length_a   1.000
_cell.length_b   1.000
_cell.length_c   1.000
_cell.angle_alpha   90.00
_cell.angle_beta   90.00
_cell.angle_gamma   90.00
#
_symmetry.space_group_name_H-M   'P 1'
#
loop_
_entity.id
_entity.type
_entity.pdbx_description
1 polymer ?
#
loop_
_entity_poly.entity_id
_entity_poly.type
_entity_poly.pdbx_seq_one_letter_code
_entity_poly.pdbx_strand_id
1 'polypeptide(L)'
;DLSQAKYFADWLLENPSTIYPTRAWGYQHPWQDVGFYAPANLPNRVVTYFVCRGLLDLFDVTQDEQYLDAVEEAMEFLLDAPNVIYEDDSMKCLSYVPDTSVDWVVMDVSILTATMATRLHTFRPKDKYVDDATKLVRYVVDKQTDYGAWWYSHPPKAHSKMHDNYHTGYICDGILDYTEHTGNQEFMGAYHTGIEYYRDYLFLKDGTPKWMNNAVYPLDVHGSAQGILSFIKASKFDESYYDFAKVIADWAIQH
;
A
#
# COMPACT_ATOMS: atom_id res chain seq x y z
N ASP A 1 -19.55 12.67 -5.24
CA ASP A 1 -20.02 14.00 -4.86
C ASP A 1 -18.98 14.65 -3.94
N LEU A 2 -18.47 15.83 -4.34
CA LEU A 2 -17.40 16.55 -3.63
C LEU A 2 -17.82 16.98 -2.21
N SER A 3 -19.10 17.32 -2.00
CA SER A 3 -19.60 17.71 -0.67
C SER A 3 -19.55 16.54 0.32
N GLN A 4 -19.86 15.35 -0.15
CA GLN A 4 -19.77 14.14 0.66
C GLN A 4 -18.32 13.76 0.96
N ALA A 5 -17.41 13.90 -0.01
CA ALA A 5 -15.99 13.67 0.20
C ALA A 5 -15.41 14.62 1.26
N LYS A 6 -15.75 15.92 1.20
CA LYS A 6 -15.38 16.91 2.22
C LYS A 6 -15.93 16.54 3.59
N TYR A 7 -17.21 16.17 3.70
CA TYR A 7 -17.81 15.75 4.97
C TYR A 7 -17.03 14.63 5.65
N PHE A 8 -16.66 13.59 4.89
CA PHE A 8 -15.85 12.49 5.46
C PHE A 8 -14.42 12.91 5.78
N ALA A 9 -13.81 13.76 4.96
CA ALA A 9 -12.47 14.28 5.22
C ALA A 9 -12.45 15.14 6.49
N ASP A 10 -13.40 16.05 6.66
CA ASP A 10 -13.53 16.89 7.86
C ASP A 10 -13.71 16.01 9.11
N TRP A 11 -14.56 14.98 9.02
CA TRP A 11 -14.72 14.03 10.11
C TRP A 11 -13.39 13.31 10.44
N LEU A 12 -12.61 12.90 9.45
CA LEU A 12 -11.30 12.27 9.67
C LEU A 12 -10.30 13.24 10.30
N LEU A 13 -10.31 14.51 9.90
CA LEU A 13 -9.47 15.55 10.50
C LEU A 13 -9.79 15.81 11.97
N GLU A 14 -11.07 15.73 12.35
CA GLU A 14 -11.55 15.89 13.72
C GLU A 14 -11.36 14.64 14.60
N ASN A 15 -11.17 13.45 13.98
CA ASN A 15 -11.13 12.16 14.68
C ASN A 15 -9.83 11.36 14.40
N PRO A 16 -8.63 11.93 14.56
CA PRO A 16 -7.41 11.14 14.52
C PRO A 16 -7.32 10.24 15.77
N SER A 17 -6.44 9.26 15.74
CA SER A 17 -6.09 8.49 16.92
C SER A 17 -5.48 9.39 18.01
N THR A 18 -5.89 9.18 19.25
CA THR A 18 -5.33 9.87 20.42
C THR A 18 -4.29 9.03 21.17
N ILE A 19 -4.00 7.81 20.66
CA ILE A 19 -3.07 6.87 21.31
C ILE A 19 -1.62 7.25 21.01
N TYR A 20 -1.37 7.90 19.87
CA TYR A 20 -0.05 8.31 19.44
C TYR A 20 0.05 9.84 19.36
N PRO A 21 1.21 10.45 19.67
CA PRO A 21 1.32 11.91 19.78
C PRO A 21 1.20 12.68 18.47
N THR A 22 1.54 12.02 17.33
CA THR A 22 1.40 12.63 16.02
C THR A 22 0.13 12.17 15.32
N ARG A 23 -0.32 12.91 14.32
CA ARG A 23 -1.54 12.60 13.58
C ARG A 23 -1.44 11.23 12.90
N ALA A 24 -2.38 10.36 13.20
CA ALA A 24 -2.48 9.03 12.60
C ALA A 24 -3.89 8.47 12.78
N TRP A 25 -4.22 7.41 12.07
CA TRP A 25 -5.54 6.78 12.14
C TRP A 25 -5.43 5.26 12.30
N GLY A 26 -6.43 4.69 12.96
CA GLY A 26 -6.61 3.27 13.14
C GLY A 26 -8.07 2.87 12.99
N TYR A 27 -8.34 1.56 13.03
CA TYR A 27 -9.72 1.08 13.05
C TYR A 27 -10.43 1.48 14.34
N GLN A 28 -11.69 1.91 14.23
CA GLN A 28 -12.50 2.33 15.39
C GLN A 28 -12.97 1.17 16.28
N HIS A 29 -12.69 -0.06 15.87
CA HIS A 29 -12.99 -1.28 16.62
C HIS A 29 -11.70 -2.06 16.89
N PRO A 30 -11.65 -2.84 17.96
CA PRO A 30 -10.52 -3.72 18.22
C PRO A 30 -10.49 -4.85 17.18
N TRP A 31 -9.30 -5.33 16.85
CA TRP A 31 -9.15 -6.47 15.95
C TRP A 31 -7.94 -7.32 16.34
N GLN A 32 -8.02 -8.62 15.98
CA GLN A 32 -6.98 -9.60 16.22
C GLN A 32 -6.35 -10.00 14.90
N ASP A 33 -5.06 -9.81 14.79
CA ASP A 33 -4.22 -10.44 13.77
C ASP A 33 -3.61 -11.75 14.30
N VAL A 34 -2.90 -12.49 13.44
CA VAL A 34 -2.19 -13.71 13.82
C VAL A 34 -1.10 -13.42 14.86
N GLY A 35 -0.41 -12.28 14.73
CA GLY A 35 0.75 -11.92 15.52
C GLY A 35 0.52 -10.89 16.62
N PHE A 36 -0.61 -10.16 16.62
CA PHE A 36 -0.86 -9.11 17.59
C PHE A 36 -2.35 -8.82 17.80
N TYR A 37 -2.68 -8.21 18.93
CA TYR A 37 -4.00 -7.64 19.20
C TYR A 37 -3.93 -6.11 19.11
N ALA A 38 -4.81 -5.52 18.31
CA ALA A 38 -4.95 -4.07 18.18
C ALA A 38 -6.21 -3.60 18.90
N PRO A 39 -6.10 -2.80 19.97
CA PRO A 39 -7.25 -2.14 20.57
C PRO A 39 -7.89 -1.14 19.59
N ALA A 40 -9.15 -0.78 19.85
CA ALA A 40 -9.83 0.25 19.06
C ALA A 40 -8.98 1.53 18.99
N ASN A 41 -8.95 2.14 17.83
CA ASN A 41 -8.17 3.36 17.52
C ASN A 41 -6.64 3.23 17.64
N LEU A 42 -6.07 2.03 17.81
CA LEU A 42 -4.63 1.87 17.66
C LEU A 42 -4.24 2.30 16.24
N PRO A 43 -3.39 3.34 16.08
CA PRO A 43 -3.03 3.78 14.75
C PRO A 43 -2.18 2.72 14.07
N ASN A 44 -2.37 2.59 12.76
CA ASN A 44 -1.55 1.71 11.94
C ASN A 44 -1.21 2.36 10.61
N ARG A 45 -0.12 1.92 9.99
CA ARG A 45 0.41 2.55 8.78
C ARG A 45 -0.52 2.39 7.57
N VAL A 46 -1.24 1.29 7.46
CA VAL A 46 -2.13 1.04 6.32
C VAL A 46 -3.36 1.96 6.37
N VAL A 47 -4.06 2.03 7.52
CA VAL A 47 -5.21 2.95 7.67
C VAL A 47 -4.76 4.40 7.49
N THR A 48 -3.64 4.77 8.11
CA THR A 48 -3.08 6.13 7.97
C THR A 48 -2.74 6.44 6.52
N TYR A 49 -2.13 5.50 5.77
CA TYR A 49 -1.87 5.65 4.35
C TYR A 49 -3.15 5.93 3.54
N PHE A 50 -4.21 5.11 3.72
CA PHE A 50 -5.43 5.29 2.94
C PHE A 50 -6.17 6.59 3.28
N VAL A 51 -6.14 7.02 4.54
CA VAL A 51 -6.66 8.34 4.92
C VAL A 51 -5.85 9.45 4.24
N CYS A 52 -4.52 9.42 4.35
CA CYS A 52 -3.66 10.41 3.71
C CYS A 52 -3.84 10.44 2.18
N ARG A 53 -4.00 9.28 1.54
CA ARG A 53 -4.26 9.19 0.11
C ARG A 53 -5.56 9.92 -0.26
N GLY A 54 -6.65 9.66 0.48
CA GLY A 54 -7.92 10.35 0.24
C GLY A 54 -7.85 11.86 0.50
N LEU A 55 -7.10 12.30 1.50
CA LEU A 55 -6.87 13.73 1.78
C LEU A 55 -6.07 14.40 0.65
N LEU A 56 -5.01 13.76 0.11
CA LEU A 56 -4.28 14.29 -1.05
C LEU A 56 -5.12 14.30 -2.32
N ASP A 57 -5.96 13.27 -2.56
CA ASP A 57 -6.89 13.28 -3.69
C ASP A 57 -7.89 14.44 -3.58
N LEU A 58 -8.32 14.76 -2.36
CA LEU A 58 -9.21 15.90 -2.12
C LEU A 58 -8.47 17.24 -2.23
N PHE A 59 -7.21 17.32 -1.80
CA PHE A 59 -6.35 18.49 -2.01
C PHE A 59 -6.15 18.76 -3.50
N ASP A 60 -5.89 17.76 -4.33
CA ASP A 60 -5.73 17.92 -5.78
C ASP A 60 -6.93 18.62 -6.44
N VAL A 61 -8.14 18.34 -5.94
CA VAL A 61 -9.38 18.93 -6.48
C VAL A 61 -9.72 20.28 -5.86
N THR A 62 -9.44 20.46 -4.57
CA THR A 62 -9.92 21.64 -3.81
C THR A 62 -8.88 22.71 -3.59
N GLN A 63 -7.61 22.34 -3.62
CA GLN A 63 -6.46 23.18 -3.24
C GLN A 63 -6.57 23.73 -1.81
N ASP A 64 -7.25 23.02 -0.92
CA ASP A 64 -7.42 23.39 0.48
C ASP A 64 -6.24 22.84 1.30
N GLU A 65 -5.37 23.74 1.76
CA GLU A 65 -4.12 23.43 2.45
C GLU A 65 -4.32 22.60 3.73
N GLN A 66 -5.50 22.64 4.37
CA GLN A 66 -5.74 21.86 5.58
C GLN A 66 -5.55 20.35 5.36
N TYR A 67 -5.88 19.83 4.16
CA TYR A 67 -5.70 18.43 3.81
C TYR A 67 -4.23 18.07 3.63
N LEU A 68 -3.47 18.97 2.99
CA LEU A 68 -2.03 18.81 2.79
C LEU A 68 -1.27 18.88 4.13
N ASP A 69 -1.63 19.82 5.00
CA ASP A 69 -1.05 19.97 6.35
C ASP A 69 -1.27 18.70 7.19
N ALA A 70 -2.48 18.15 7.16
CA ALA A 70 -2.80 16.93 7.89
C ALA A 70 -1.98 15.71 7.42
N VAL A 71 -1.73 15.61 6.10
CA VAL A 71 -0.87 14.55 5.55
C VAL A 71 0.58 14.75 5.96
N GLU A 72 1.08 15.99 5.94
CA GLU A 72 2.44 16.29 6.37
C GLU A 72 2.67 15.95 7.85
N GLU A 73 1.72 16.26 8.74
CA GLU A 73 1.75 15.86 10.14
C GLU A 73 1.76 14.32 10.29
N ALA A 74 0.98 13.60 9.47
CA ALA A 74 0.91 12.15 9.52
C ALA A 74 2.18 11.45 9.02
N MET A 75 3.02 12.13 8.23
CA MET A 75 4.29 11.55 7.77
C MET A 75 5.25 11.22 8.90
N GLU A 76 5.21 11.94 10.02
CA GLU A 76 6.00 11.60 11.21
C GLU A 76 5.60 10.21 11.75
N PHE A 77 4.30 9.92 11.82
CA PHE A 77 3.84 8.58 12.19
C PHE A 77 4.25 7.53 11.14
N LEU A 78 4.05 7.81 9.87
CA LEU A 78 4.31 6.85 8.81
C LEU A 78 5.80 6.45 8.71
N LEU A 79 6.72 7.41 8.84
CA LEU A 79 8.16 7.19 8.65
C LEU A 79 8.92 6.92 9.95
N ASP A 80 8.55 7.59 11.04
CA ASP A 80 9.38 7.68 12.25
C ASP A 80 8.71 7.07 13.50
N ALA A 81 7.44 6.61 13.43
CA ALA A 81 6.79 5.94 14.55
C ALA A 81 7.58 4.71 15.01
N PRO A 82 7.50 4.34 16.30
CA PRO A 82 8.12 3.15 16.83
C PRO A 82 7.85 1.91 15.97
N ASN A 83 8.77 0.95 16.11
CA ASN A 83 8.77 -0.30 15.37
C ASN A 83 9.19 -0.16 13.90
N VAL A 84 10.37 0.41 13.69
CA VAL A 84 11.19 0.17 12.51
C VAL A 84 11.84 -1.20 12.70
N ILE A 85 11.43 -2.17 11.87
CA ILE A 85 11.89 -3.57 12.02
C ILE A 85 13.34 -3.72 11.57
N TYR A 86 13.72 -2.98 10.53
CA TYR A 86 15.08 -2.99 9.99
C TYR A 86 15.43 -1.63 9.39
N GLU A 87 16.63 -1.15 9.63
CA GLU A 87 17.19 0.02 8.95
C GLU A 87 18.71 -0.07 8.90
N ASP A 88 19.29 0.19 7.72
CA ASP A 88 20.70 0.45 7.50
C ASP A 88 20.88 1.64 6.53
N ASP A 89 22.09 1.82 6.00
CA ASP A 89 22.37 2.93 5.06
C ASP A 89 21.58 2.82 3.76
N SER A 90 21.16 1.62 3.36
CA SER A 90 20.57 1.32 2.06
C SER A 90 19.10 0.91 2.10
N MET A 91 18.65 0.31 3.18
CA MET A 91 17.31 -0.28 3.30
C MET A 91 16.64 0.10 4.61
N LYS A 92 15.29 0.17 4.57
CA LYS A 92 14.42 0.40 5.73
C LYS A 92 13.17 -0.46 5.63
N CYS A 93 12.70 -0.99 6.75
CA CYS A 93 11.47 -1.77 6.80
C CYS A 93 10.64 -1.42 8.03
N LEU A 94 9.33 -1.26 7.82
CA LEU A 94 8.40 -0.77 8.81
C LEU A 94 7.40 -1.85 9.23
N SER A 95 7.04 -1.85 10.51
CA SER A 95 5.95 -2.67 11.04
C SER A 95 4.58 -2.09 10.64
N TYR A 96 3.55 -2.94 10.72
CA TYR A 96 2.15 -2.54 10.53
C TYR A 96 1.65 -1.60 11.64
N VAL A 97 2.01 -1.89 12.90
CA VAL A 97 1.60 -1.15 14.10
C VAL A 97 2.81 -0.65 14.88
N PRO A 98 2.66 0.42 15.71
CA PRO A 98 3.75 0.95 16.52
C PRO A 98 4.08 0.10 17.75
N ASP A 99 3.70 -1.17 17.78
CA ASP A 99 3.99 -2.12 18.85
C ASP A 99 5.34 -2.81 18.60
N THR A 100 6.32 -2.52 19.44
CA THR A 100 7.69 -3.05 19.34
C THR A 100 7.81 -4.54 19.68
N SER A 101 6.76 -5.19 20.16
CA SER A 101 6.72 -6.64 20.34
C SER A 101 6.46 -7.40 19.03
N VAL A 102 5.99 -6.71 17.99
CA VAL A 102 5.80 -7.28 16.65
C VAL A 102 7.14 -7.23 15.91
N ASP A 103 7.73 -8.38 15.65
CA ASP A 103 9.06 -8.56 15.05
C ASP A 103 9.03 -9.06 13.59
N TRP A 104 7.89 -8.98 12.95
CA TRP A 104 7.68 -9.34 11.55
C TRP A 104 6.95 -8.23 10.79
N VAL A 105 7.00 -8.29 9.46
CA VAL A 105 6.41 -7.27 8.60
C VAL A 105 5.32 -7.83 7.71
N VAL A 106 4.34 -7.00 7.39
CA VAL A 106 3.47 -7.14 6.23
C VAL A 106 4.15 -6.40 5.09
N MET A 107 4.39 -7.07 3.97
CA MET A 107 5.34 -6.60 2.95
C MET A 107 4.92 -5.29 2.28
N ASP A 108 3.62 -5.05 2.10
CA ASP A 108 3.10 -3.84 1.45
C ASP A 108 3.20 -2.58 2.30
N VAL A 109 3.32 -2.69 3.63
CA VAL A 109 3.37 -1.52 4.54
C VAL A 109 4.48 -0.54 4.16
N SER A 110 5.67 -1.08 3.86
CA SER A 110 6.82 -0.25 3.49
C SER A 110 6.62 0.45 2.14
N ILE A 111 6.06 -0.25 1.15
CA ILE A 111 5.82 0.33 -0.18
C ILE A 111 4.70 1.38 -0.15
N LEU A 112 3.63 1.16 0.60
CA LEU A 112 2.56 2.13 0.78
C LEU A 112 3.09 3.42 1.44
N THR A 113 3.92 3.28 2.48
CA THR A 113 4.57 4.43 3.13
C THR A 113 5.49 5.18 2.17
N ALA A 114 6.29 4.47 1.37
CA ALA A 114 7.17 5.06 0.35
C ALA A 114 6.38 5.86 -0.70
N THR A 115 5.27 5.30 -1.18
CA THR A 115 4.38 5.97 -2.14
C THR A 115 3.81 7.27 -1.56
N MET A 116 3.39 7.25 -0.29
CA MET A 116 2.86 8.46 0.37
C MET A 116 3.95 9.53 0.51
N ALA A 117 5.15 9.15 0.93
CA ALA A 117 6.27 10.07 1.09
C ALA A 117 6.64 10.74 -0.23
N THR A 118 6.74 9.97 -1.32
CA THR A 118 7.07 10.52 -2.64
C THR A 118 5.95 11.35 -3.24
N ARG A 119 4.69 10.98 -3.04
CA ARG A 119 3.55 11.80 -3.47
C ARG A 119 3.53 13.15 -2.72
N LEU A 120 3.70 13.13 -1.40
CA LEU A 120 3.77 14.37 -0.63
C LEU A 120 4.97 15.24 -1.05
N HIS A 121 6.11 14.63 -1.39
CA HIS A 121 7.28 15.34 -1.89
C HIS A 121 6.97 16.16 -3.15
N THR A 122 6.05 15.74 -4.01
CA THR A 122 5.67 16.51 -5.21
C THR A 122 4.98 17.84 -4.87
N PHE A 123 4.35 17.95 -3.71
CA PHE A 123 3.69 19.17 -3.23
C PHE A 123 4.57 19.95 -2.25
N ARG A 124 5.23 19.25 -1.34
CA ARG A 124 6.12 19.80 -0.30
C ARG A 124 7.47 19.09 -0.32
N PRO A 125 8.40 19.57 -1.18
CA PRO A 125 9.69 18.93 -1.38
C PRO A 125 10.51 18.85 -0.08
N LYS A 126 10.90 17.62 0.29
CA LYS A 126 11.85 17.32 1.37
C LYS A 126 12.70 16.12 0.95
N ASP A 127 14.02 16.28 0.93
CA ASP A 127 14.95 15.21 0.53
C ASP A 127 14.73 13.93 1.37
N LYS A 128 14.49 14.08 2.68
CA LYS A 128 14.18 12.95 3.59
C LYS A 128 13.05 12.05 3.05
N TYR A 129 12.03 12.60 2.40
CA TYR A 129 10.91 11.79 1.88
C TYR A 129 11.36 10.87 0.75
N VAL A 130 12.23 11.35 -0.13
CA VAL A 130 12.77 10.53 -1.23
C VAL A 130 13.80 9.54 -0.72
N ASP A 131 14.66 9.95 0.22
CA ASP A 131 15.70 9.09 0.79
C ASP A 131 15.07 7.91 1.56
N ASP A 132 14.12 8.18 2.47
CA ASP A 132 13.41 7.13 3.20
C ASP A 132 12.60 6.24 2.25
N ALA A 133 11.88 6.83 1.28
CA ALA A 133 11.11 6.07 0.30
C ALA A 133 12.00 5.11 -0.51
N THR A 134 13.17 5.59 -0.93
CA THR A 134 14.14 4.75 -1.67
C THR A 134 14.60 3.55 -0.85
N LYS A 135 14.89 3.75 0.43
CA LYS A 135 15.26 2.65 1.34
C LYS A 135 14.11 1.64 1.52
N LEU A 136 12.87 2.15 1.66
CA LEU A 136 11.68 1.32 1.82
C LEU A 136 11.39 0.47 0.57
N VAL A 137 11.44 1.09 -0.61
CA VAL A 137 11.24 0.38 -1.89
C VAL A 137 12.33 -0.66 -2.10
N ARG A 138 13.61 -0.30 -1.82
CA ARG A 138 14.73 -1.24 -1.99
C ARG A 138 14.58 -2.46 -1.08
N TYR A 139 14.13 -2.29 0.16
CA TYR A 139 13.84 -3.44 1.03
C TYR A 139 12.78 -4.36 0.41
N VAL A 140 11.67 -3.80 -0.06
CA VAL A 140 10.59 -4.60 -0.67
C VAL A 140 11.07 -5.33 -1.91
N VAL A 141 11.82 -4.65 -2.78
CA VAL A 141 12.39 -5.26 -4.00
C VAL A 141 13.42 -6.34 -3.69
N ASP A 142 14.26 -6.17 -2.66
CA ASP A 142 15.22 -7.20 -2.21
C ASP A 142 14.52 -8.50 -1.74
N LYS A 143 13.26 -8.41 -1.30
CA LYS A 143 12.48 -9.59 -0.88
C LYS A 143 11.64 -10.22 -1.99
N GLN A 144 11.72 -9.71 -3.23
CA GLN A 144 11.10 -10.38 -4.37
C GLN A 144 11.78 -11.73 -4.62
N THR A 145 10.97 -12.75 -4.88
CA THR A 145 11.47 -14.07 -5.27
C THR A 145 12.04 -14.03 -6.70
N ASP A 146 12.86 -14.99 -7.05
CA ASP A 146 13.42 -15.15 -8.40
C ASP A 146 12.37 -15.43 -9.51
N TYR A 147 11.14 -15.82 -9.10
CA TYR A 147 9.97 -15.97 -9.98
C TYR A 147 8.98 -14.79 -9.94
N GLY A 148 9.37 -13.64 -9.35
CA GLY A 148 8.63 -12.38 -9.41
C GLY A 148 7.59 -12.14 -8.30
N ALA A 149 7.43 -13.04 -7.34
CA ALA A 149 6.44 -12.93 -6.27
C ALA A 149 6.99 -12.24 -5.02
N TRP A 150 6.08 -11.79 -4.15
CA TRP A 150 6.37 -11.42 -2.76
C TRP A 150 5.56 -12.30 -1.81
N TRP A 151 6.19 -12.69 -0.71
CA TRP A 151 5.47 -13.25 0.41
C TRP A 151 4.67 -12.14 1.11
N TYR A 152 3.47 -12.47 1.59
CA TYR A 152 2.67 -11.53 2.38
C TYR A 152 3.44 -10.96 3.57
N SER A 153 4.20 -11.83 4.26
CA SER A 153 5.01 -11.45 5.42
C SER A 153 6.49 -11.76 5.25
N HIS A 154 7.31 -11.05 6.02
CA HIS A 154 8.72 -11.42 6.20
C HIS A 154 9.03 -11.51 7.71
N PRO A 155 9.58 -12.65 8.21
CA PRO A 155 9.89 -13.86 7.42
C PRO A 155 8.62 -14.56 6.86
N PRO A 156 8.73 -15.34 5.77
CA PRO A 156 7.57 -15.92 5.08
C PRO A 156 6.63 -16.78 5.91
N LYS A 157 7.09 -17.30 7.06
CA LYS A 157 6.29 -18.15 7.96
C LYS A 157 5.66 -17.39 9.13
N ALA A 158 5.84 -16.08 9.21
CA ALA A 158 5.26 -15.25 10.27
C ALA A 158 3.73 -15.17 10.16
N HIS A 159 3.19 -15.36 8.95
CA HIS A 159 1.76 -15.35 8.69
C HIS A 159 1.33 -16.57 7.84
N SER A 160 0.05 -16.95 7.92
CA SER A 160 -0.52 -18.06 7.13
C SER A 160 -0.76 -17.72 5.65
N LYS A 161 -0.88 -16.44 5.31
CA LYS A 161 -0.94 -15.99 3.91
C LYS A 161 0.41 -16.19 3.22
N MET A 162 0.35 -16.63 1.97
CA MET A 162 1.53 -16.83 1.11
C MET A 162 1.69 -15.63 0.14
N HIS A 163 1.61 -15.91 -1.16
CA HIS A 163 1.53 -14.88 -2.19
C HIS A 163 0.05 -14.59 -2.43
N ASP A 164 -0.46 -13.55 -1.81
CA ASP A 164 -1.87 -13.21 -1.92
C ASP A 164 -2.14 -12.14 -2.98
N ASN A 165 -3.40 -11.97 -3.32
CA ASN A 165 -3.81 -11.20 -4.48
C ASN A 165 -3.53 -9.69 -4.32
N TYR A 166 -4.34 -8.98 -3.55
CA TYR A 166 -4.34 -7.52 -3.59
C TYR A 166 -3.09 -6.86 -2.97
N HIS A 167 -2.41 -7.53 -2.01
CA HIS A 167 -1.14 -7.00 -1.51
C HIS A 167 -0.03 -7.07 -2.56
N THR A 168 -0.03 -8.10 -3.44
CA THR A 168 0.86 -8.12 -4.61
C THR A 168 0.57 -6.93 -5.53
N GLY A 169 -0.72 -6.62 -5.77
CA GLY A 169 -1.12 -5.45 -6.53
C GLY A 169 -0.63 -4.13 -5.90
N TYR A 170 -0.77 -3.98 -4.57
CA TYR A 170 -0.24 -2.81 -3.86
C TYR A 170 1.27 -2.64 -4.02
N ILE A 171 2.03 -3.74 -3.98
CA ILE A 171 3.48 -3.67 -4.17
C ILE A 171 3.82 -3.22 -5.59
N CYS A 172 3.19 -3.81 -6.60
CA CYS A 172 3.40 -3.41 -7.99
C CYS A 172 3.04 -1.93 -8.20
N ASP A 173 1.86 -1.51 -7.75
CA ASP A 173 1.42 -0.12 -7.87
C ASP A 173 2.36 0.84 -7.15
N GLY A 174 2.84 0.47 -5.97
CA GLY A 174 3.73 1.32 -5.19
C GLY A 174 5.12 1.49 -5.82
N ILE A 175 5.69 0.45 -6.44
CA ILE A 175 6.95 0.58 -7.21
C ILE A 175 6.76 1.53 -8.39
N LEU A 176 5.62 1.40 -9.08
CA LEU A 176 5.31 2.24 -10.22
C LEU A 176 5.09 3.70 -9.81
N ASP A 177 4.27 3.94 -8.77
CA ASP A 177 4.00 5.27 -8.25
C ASP A 177 5.30 5.95 -7.74
N TYR A 178 6.17 5.20 -7.04
CA TYR A 178 7.50 5.69 -6.66
C TYR A 178 8.30 6.16 -7.87
N THR A 179 8.32 5.33 -8.92
CA THR A 179 9.04 5.66 -10.16
C THR A 179 8.47 6.91 -10.84
N GLU A 180 7.14 7.05 -10.88
CA GLU A 180 6.47 8.21 -11.47
C GLU A 180 6.73 9.51 -10.68
N HIS A 181 6.71 9.43 -9.35
CA HIS A 181 6.93 10.61 -8.51
C HIS A 181 8.40 11.08 -8.49
N THR A 182 9.35 10.14 -8.58
CA THR A 182 10.79 10.45 -8.43
C THR A 182 11.57 10.47 -9.73
N GLY A 183 11.05 9.83 -10.80
CA GLY A 183 11.78 9.57 -12.03
C GLY A 183 12.82 8.46 -11.94
N ASN A 184 13.01 7.83 -10.76
CA ASN A 184 14.00 6.77 -10.56
C ASN A 184 13.51 5.43 -11.13
N GLN A 185 14.23 4.89 -12.12
CA GLN A 185 13.91 3.65 -12.85
C GLN A 185 14.56 2.39 -12.24
N GLU A 186 15.31 2.52 -11.14
CA GLU A 186 16.11 1.43 -10.54
C GLU A 186 15.30 0.15 -10.31
N PHE A 187 14.03 0.29 -9.92
CA PHE A 187 13.19 -0.83 -9.48
C PHE A 187 12.22 -1.35 -10.55
N MET A 188 12.25 -0.80 -11.77
CA MET A 188 11.30 -1.19 -12.82
C MET A 188 11.44 -2.63 -13.28
N GLY A 189 12.62 -3.25 -13.15
CA GLY A 189 12.79 -4.69 -13.40
C GLY A 189 11.92 -5.53 -12.47
N ALA A 190 11.90 -5.20 -11.18
CA ALA A 190 11.05 -5.88 -10.19
C ALA A 190 9.56 -5.63 -10.44
N TYR A 191 9.18 -4.41 -10.87
CA TYR A 191 7.81 -4.12 -11.28
C TYR A 191 7.34 -5.03 -12.41
N HIS A 192 8.11 -5.15 -13.50
CA HIS A 192 7.71 -5.93 -14.67
C HIS A 192 7.54 -7.42 -14.34
N THR A 193 8.49 -8.01 -13.63
CA THR A 193 8.36 -9.42 -13.20
C THR A 193 7.22 -9.62 -12.20
N GLY A 194 6.97 -8.64 -11.33
CA GLY A 194 5.88 -8.67 -10.36
C GLY A 194 4.49 -8.58 -10.98
N ILE A 195 4.28 -7.66 -11.93
CA ILE A 195 2.98 -7.50 -12.58
C ILE A 195 2.62 -8.69 -13.51
N GLU A 196 3.63 -9.32 -14.14
CA GLU A 196 3.46 -10.58 -14.87
C GLU A 196 3.04 -11.70 -13.92
N TYR A 197 3.75 -11.86 -12.78
CA TYR A 197 3.36 -12.83 -11.75
C TYR A 197 1.94 -12.59 -11.24
N TYR A 198 1.57 -11.33 -10.97
CA TYR A 198 0.24 -10.93 -10.51
C TYR A 198 -0.84 -11.40 -11.47
N ARG A 199 -0.68 -11.14 -12.79
CA ARG A 199 -1.61 -11.59 -13.83
C ARG A 199 -1.70 -13.12 -13.91
N ASP A 200 -0.57 -13.79 -13.98
CA ASP A 200 -0.50 -15.18 -14.40
C ASP A 200 -0.80 -16.18 -13.26
N TYR A 201 -0.56 -15.77 -12.01
CA TYR A 201 -0.68 -16.68 -10.86
C TYR A 201 -1.76 -16.28 -9.84
N LEU A 202 -2.21 -15.03 -9.82
CA LEU A 202 -3.18 -14.53 -8.83
C LEU A 202 -4.57 -14.25 -9.41
N PHE A 203 -4.76 -14.56 -10.69
CA PHE A 203 -6.06 -14.58 -11.36
C PHE A 203 -6.23 -15.87 -12.17
N LEU A 204 -7.49 -16.26 -12.42
CA LEU A 204 -7.82 -17.21 -13.45
C LEU A 204 -8.02 -16.48 -14.78
N LYS A 205 -8.01 -17.22 -15.89
CA LYS A 205 -8.13 -16.65 -17.24
C LYS A 205 -9.46 -15.92 -17.48
N ASP A 206 -10.49 -16.27 -16.74
CA ASP A 206 -11.82 -15.65 -16.79
C ASP A 206 -11.95 -14.40 -15.93
N GLY A 207 -10.87 -13.94 -15.27
CA GLY A 207 -10.85 -12.77 -14.39
C GLY A 207 -11.16 -13.05 -12.93
N THR A 208 -11.45 -14.30 -12.56
CA THR A 208 -11.68 -14.67 -11.15
C THR A 208 -10.43 -14.35 -10.32
N PRO A 209 -10.51 -13.51 -9.27
CA PRO A 209 -9.39 -13.28 -8.36
C PRO A 209 -9.15 -14.52 -7.50
N LYS A 210 -7.91 -14.93 -7.36
CA LYS A 210 -7.54 -15.98 -6.42
C LYS A 210 -7.26 -15.36 -5.06
N TRP A 211 -7.55 -16.08 -3.99
CA TRP A 211 -7.17 -15.68 -2.63
C TRP A 211 -5.65 -15.61 -2.46
N MET A 212 -4.99 -16.68 -2.92
CA MET A 212 -3.53 -16.82 -2.95
C MET A 212 -3.12 -17.60 -4.23
N ASN A 213 -1.85 -17.61 -4.53
CA ASN A 213 -1.32 -18.32 -5.70
C ASN A 213 -1.74 -19.81 -5.75
N ASN A 214 -1.93 -20.46 -4.61
CA ASN A 214 -2.30 -21.86 -4.47
C ASN A 214 -3.77 -22.12 -4.03
N ALA A 215 -4.57 -21.06 -3.87
CA ALA A 215 -5.95 -21.16 -3.41
C ALA A 215 -6.86 -20.13 -4.10
N VAL A 216 -7.93 -20.59 -4.73
CA VAL A 216 -8.92 -19.69 -5.35
C VAL A 216 -9.81 -19.06 -4.28
N TYR A 217 -10.25 -19.86 -3.31
CA TYR A 217 -11.19 -19.43 -2.26
C TYR A 217 -10.51 -19.09 -0.93
N PRO A 218 -11.14 -18.19 -0.14
CA PRO A 218 -12.38 -17.46 -0.44
C PRO A 218 -12.17 -16.43 -1.55
N LEU A 219 -13.24 -16.11 -2.30
CA LEU A 219 -13.20 -15.01 -3.26
C LEU A 219 -13.24 -13.68 -2.49
N ASP A 220 -12.39 -12.75 -2.89
CA ASP A 220 -12.32 -11.42 -2.31
C ASP A 220 -12.47 -10.37 -3.41
N VAL A 221 -13.54 -9.59 -3.37
CA VAL A 221 -13.81 -8.50 -4.33
C VAL A 221 -12.70 -7.44 -4.33
N HIS A 222 -11.98 -7.31 -3.21
CA HIS A 222 -10.81 -6.45 -3.12
C HIS A 222 -9.72 -6.85 -4.14
N GLY A 223 -9.53 -8.16 -4.35
CA GLY A 223 -8.63 -8.65 -5.40
C GLY A 223 -9.05 -8.21 -6.79
N SER A 224 -10.37 -8.25 -7.10
CA SER A 224 -10.88 -7.73 -8.38
C SER A 224 -10.64 -6.23 -8.53
N ALA A 225 -10.98 -5.44 -7.50
CA ALA A 225 -10.82 -3.99 -7.54
C ALA A 225 -9.35 -3.59 -7.72
N GLN A 226 -8.44 -4.19 -6.96
CA GLN A 226 -7.02 -3.93 -7.07
C GLN A 226 -6.46 -4.38 -8.42
N GLY A 227 -6.87 -5.55 -8.92
CA GLY A 227 -6.44 -6.04 -10.24
C GLY A 227 -6.83 -5.09 -11.37
N ILE A 228 -8.06 -4.58 -11.37
CA ILE A 228 -8.51 -3.58 -12.35
C ILE A 228 -7.59 -2.35 -12.31
N LEU A 229 -7.33 -1.79 -11.12
CA LEU A 229 -6.49 -0.60 -10.98
C LEU A 229 -5.06 -0.86 -11.45
N SER A 230 -4.44 -1.95 -11.00
CA SER A 230 -3.04 -2.27 -11.32
C SER A 230 -2.85 -2.56 -12.82
N PHE A 231 -3.76 -3.30 -13.45
CA PHE A 231 -3.63 -3.61 -14.88
C PHE A 231 -3.99 -2.42 -15.78
N ILE A 232 -4.88 -1.51 -15.37
CA ILE A 232 -5.06 -0.23 -16.05
C ILE A 232 -3.77 0.59 -16.01
N LYS A 233 -3.08 0.68 -14.87
CA LYS A 233 -1.78 1.36 -14.76
C LYS A 233 -0.71 0.67 -15.64
N ALA A 234 -0.68 -0.66 -15.66
CA ALA A 234 0.27 -1.44 -16.45
C ALA A 234 0.05 -1.33 -17.97
N SER A 235 -1.17 -0.99 -18.40
CA SER A 235 -1.51 -0.93 -19.83
C SER A 235 -0.71 0.09 -20.63
N LYS A 236 -0.07 1.06 -19.97
CA LYS A 236 0.87 1.98 -20.63
C LYS A 236 2.13 1.31 -21.16
N PHE A 237 2.46 0.11 -20.69
CA PHE A 237 3.60 -0.69 -21.17
C PHE A 237 3.18 -1.76 -22.16
N ASP A 238 1.98 -2.35 -21.99
CA ASP A 238 1.41 -3.39 -22.83
C ASP A 238 -0.12 -3.35 -22.77
N GLU A 239 -0.76 -3.11 -23.93
CA GLU A 239 -2.22 -2.97 -24.08
C GLU A 239 -2.98 -4.24 -23.62
N SER A 240 -2.34 -5.41 -23.65
CA SER A 240 -2.95 -6.65 -23.16
C SER A 240 -3.38 -6.60 -21.69
N TYR A 241 -2.75 -5.77 -20.89
CA TYR A 241 -3.17 -5.54 -19.51
C TYR A 241 -4.52 -4.80 -19.42
N TYR A 242 -4.78 -3.85 -20.32
CA TYR A 242 -6.08 -3.20 -20.38
C TYR A 242 -7.21 -4.18 -20.73
N ASP A 243 -6.97 -5.07 -21.69
CA ASP A 243 -7.93 -6.11 -22.03
C ASP A 243 -8.17 -7.06 -20.87
N PHE A 244 -7.13 -7.42 -20.13
CA PHE A 244 -7.28 -8.25 -18.94
C PHE A 244 -8.02 -7.53 -17.79
N ALA A 245 -7.79 -6.24 -17.58
CA ALA A 245 -8.56 -5.43 -16.62
C ALA A 245 -10.07 -5.45 -16.95
N LYS A 246 -10.45 -5.40 -18.24
CA LYS A 246 -11.86 -5.55 -18.68
C LYS A 246 -12.42 -6.93 -18.33
N VAL A 247 -11.65 -7.99 -18.54
CA VAL A 247 -12.08 -9.36 -18.17
C VAL A 247 -12.37 -9.46 -16.66
N ILE A 248 -11.50 -8.88 -15.82
CA ILE A 248 -11.73 -8.84 -14.35
C ILE A 248 -12.98 -8.02 -14.01
N ALA A 249 -13.16 -6.86 -14.66
CA ALA A 249 -14.33 -6.00 -14.42
C ALA A 249 -15.65 -6.71 -14.82
N ASP A 250 -15.66 -7.36 -15.98
CA ASP A 250 -16.82 -8.14 -16.44
C ASP A 250 -17.14 -9.27 -15.47
N TRP A 251 -16.12 -9.98 -14.99
CA TRP A 251 -16.29 -11.02 -13.97
C TRP A 251 -16.90 -10.45 -12.68
N ALA A 252 -16.36 -9.33 -12.16
CA ALA A 252 -16.82 -8.72 -10.92
C ALA A 252 -18.26 -8.18 -10.99
N ILE A 253 -18.72 -7.73 -12.19
CA ILE A 253 -20.10 -7.26 -12.39
C ILE A 253 -21.10 -8.43 -12.42
N GLN A 254 -20.67 -9.62 -12.84
CA GLN A 254 -21.54 -10.79 -13.01
C GLN A 254 -21.67 -11.62 -11.73
N HIS A 255 -20.77 -11.47 -10.75
CA HIS A 255 -20.70 -12.26 -9.53
C HIS A 255 -20.78 -11.41 -8.26
#